data_73cdf1094f474adaf8e7144637757951
#
_entry.id   73cdf1094f474adaf8e7144637757951
#
_cell.length_a   1.000
_cell.length_b   1.000
_cell.length_c   1.000
_cell.angle_alpha   90.00
_cell.angle_beta   90.00
_cell.angle_gamma   90.00
#
_symmetry.space_group_name_H-M   'P 1'
#
loop_
_entity.id
_entity.type
_entity.pdbx_description
1 polymer ?
#
loop_
_entity_poly.entity_id
_entity_poly.type
_entity_poly.pdbx_seq_one_letter_code
_entity_poly.pdbx_strand_id
1 'polypeptide(L)'
;MQSFAQPPLESLRRMFSSGAVSISAEYEMIVQQMPVVGNSEILLQGKMYHLQGNGLEVFCNGDALWTIDESSKEVVIEPCDALYDAYVANPLLLLAELDSYFQIKSQKQAGSNTEYVLDAIKDCGISKAQVTLASDGRVLSGKFHLEDGNVVSAKVISMKKTEERSPSFFSPSRKFGSDWVVTDLR
;
A
#
# COMPACT_ATOMS: atom_id res chain seq x y z
N MET A 1 -34.09 6.85 16.59
CA MET A 1 -32.78 6.20 16.82
C MET A 1 -31.75 6.97 15.99
N GLN A 2 -30.87 7.73 16.62
CA GLN A 2 -29.75 8.34 15.93
C GLN A 2 -28.76 7.21 15.63
N SER A 3 -28.61 6.87 14.36
CA SER A 3 -27.51 6.04 13.90
C SER A 3 -26.23 6.85 14.08
N PHE A 4 -25.45 6.54 15.11
CA PHE A 4 -24.11 7.08 15.22
C PHE A 4 -23.31 6.51 14.03
N ALA A 5 -23.00 7.37 13.08
CA ALA A 5 -22.09 7.02 12.00
C ALA A 5 -20.78 6.53 12.64
N GLN A 6 -20.34 5.34 12.25
CA GLN A 6 -19.10 4.79 12.78
C GLN A 6 -17.93 5.67 12.36
N PRO A 7 -16.89 5.83 13.21
CA PRO A 7 -15.71 6.58 12.83
C PRO A 7 -15.14 6.03 11.50
N PRO A 8 -14.72 6.89 10.57
CA PRO A 8 -14.20 6.46 9.26
C PRO A 8 -13.07 5.43 9.36
N LEU A 9 -12.24 5.53 10.40
CA LEU A 9 -11.15 4.58 10.64
C LEU A 9 -11.66 3.17 10.97
N GLU A 10 -12.77 3.04 11.69
CA GLU A 10 -13.40 1.74 11.94
C GLU A 10 -13.98 1.13 10.66
N SER A 11 -14.51 1.96 9.78
CA SER A 11 -14.99 1.54 8.47
C SER A 11 -13.83 1.07 7.58
N LEU A 12 -12.67 1.76 7.63
CA LEU A 12 -11.44 1.33 6.96
C LEU A 12 -10.98 -0.04 7.46
N ARG A 13 -10.88 -0.22 8.79
CA ARG A 13 -10.50 -1.52 9.40
C ARG A 13 -11.40 -2.67 8.95
N ARG A 14 -12.70 -2.43 8.89
CA ARG A 14 -13.67 -3.42 8.40
C ARG A 14 -13.49 -3.74 6.92
N MET A 15 -13.06 -2.79 6.13
CA MET A 15 -12.78 -3.02 4.71
C MET A 15 -11.69 -4.08 4.53
N PHE A 16 -10.67 -4.06 5.40
CA PHE A 16 -9.56 -5.01 5.37
C PHE A 16 -9.77 -6.28 6.21
N SER A 17 -10.82 -6.36 7.03
CA SER A 17 -11.03 -7.51 7.93
C SER A 17 -11.43 -8.81 7.23
N SER A 18 -11.93 -8.73 6.00
CA SER A 18 -12.35 -9.89 5.19
C SER A 18 -12.41 -9.53 3.72
N GLY A 19 -12.11 -10.49 2.85
CA GLY A 19 -12.07 -10.28 1.40
C GLY A 19 -10.80 -9.58 0.95
N ALA A 20 -10.81 -9.10 -0.29
CA ALA A 20 -9.73 -8.32 -0.87
C ALA A 20 -10.16 -6.86 -1.08
N VAL A 21 -9.20 -5.94 -1.10
CA VAL A 21 -9.42 -4.52 -1.37
C VAL A 21 -8.61 -4.13 -2.60
N SER A 22 -9.30 -3.62 -3.62
CA SER A 22 -8.67 -3.05 -4.81
C SER A 22 -8.52 -1.55 -4.64
N ILE A 23 -7.32 -1.04 -4.90
CA ILE A 23 -6.97 0.39 -4.80
C ILE A 23 -6.30 0.82 -6.10
N SER A 24 -6.79 1.90 -6.70
CA SER A 24 -6.14 2.61 -7.80
C SER A 24 -5.72 3.98 -7.29
N ALA A 25 -4.46 4.35 -7.47
CA ALA A 25 -3.91 5.60 -6.95
C ALA A 25 -2.90 6.24 -7.90
N GLU A 26 -2.87 7.56 -7.88
CA GLU A 26 -1.78 8.39 -8.39
C GLU A 26 -0.88 8.76 -7.23
N TYR A 27 0.43 8.80 -7.44
CA TYR A 27 1.36 9.24 -6.42
C TYR A 27 2.42 10.18 -6.98
N GLU A 28 2.96 10.98 -6.07
CA GLU A 28 4.09 11.87 -6.30
C GLU A 28 5.10 11.69 -5.15
N MET A 29 6.34 11.54 -5.50
CA MET A 29 7.46 11.53 -4.57
C MET A 29 8.53 12.53 -5.04
N ILE A 30 9.12 13.27 -4.12
CA ILE A 30 10.26 14.14 -4.43
C ILE A 30 11.54 13.34 -4.21
N VAL A 31 12.27 13.06 -5.28
CA VAL A 31 13.57 12.37 -5.24
C VAL A 31 14.63 13.31 -5.79
N GLN A 32 15.65 13.64 -4.99
CA GLN A 32 16.73 14.54 -5.37
C GLN A 32 16.22 15.88 -5.95
N GLN A 33 15.18 16.45 -5.33
CA GLN A 33 14.51 17.70 -5.71
C GLN A 33 13.73 17.63 -7.06
N MET A 34 13.57 16.45 -7.64
CA MET A 34 12.74 16.23 -8.82
C MET A 34 11.47 15.47 -8.46
N PRO A 35 10.30 15.90 -8.96
CA PRO A 35 9.07 15.15 -8.76
C PRO A 35 9.10 13.86 -9.62
N VAL A 36 8.88 12.74 -8.99
CA VAL A 36 8.60 11.46 -9.64
C VAL A 36 7.11 11.18 -9.44
N VAL A 37 6.39 11.12 -10.53
CA VAL A 37 4.94 10.85 -10.53
C VAL A 37 4.68 9.47 -11.12
N GLY A 38 3.63 8.83 -10.63
CA GLY A 38 3.24 7.53 -11.12
C GLY A 38 1.83 7.15 -10.73
N ASN A 39 1.43 5.97 -11.15
CA ASN A 39 0.18 5.34 -10.78
C ASN A 39 0.43 3.93 -10.27
N SER A 40 -0.50 3.41 -9.50
CA SER A 40 -0.49 2.03 -9.03
C SER A 40 -1.89 1.47 -8.96
N GLU A 41 -1.99 0.20 -9.34
CA GLU A 41 -3.13 -0.67 -9.11
C GLU A 41 -2.72 -1.71 -8.09
N ILE A 42 -3.44 -1.78 -6.98
CA ILE A 42 -3.10 -2.65 -5.86
C ILE A 42 -4.29 -3.53 -5.53
N LEU A 43 -4.06 -4.82 -5.33
CA LEU A 43 -5.01 -5.73 -4.70
C LEU A 43 -4.38 -6.21 -3.39
N LEU A 44 -5.04 -5.90 -2.27
CA LEU A 44 -4.63 -6.29 -0.92
C LEU A 44 -5.58 -7.34 -0.35
N GLN A 45 -5.03 -8.42 0.25
CA GLN A 45 -5.79 -9.44 0.95
C GLN A 45 -5.00 -9.96 2.16
N GLY A 46 -5.32 -9.45 3.34
CA GLY A 46 -4.49 -9.68 4.53
C GLY A 46 -3.07 -9.17 4.30
N LYS A 47 -2.07 -10.07 4.42
CA LYS A 47 -0.66 -9.77 4.15
C LYS A 47 -0.24 -10.02 2.70
N MET A 48 -1.13 -10.56 1.89
CA MET A 48 -0.87 -10.82 0.47
C MET A 48 -1.25 -9.62 -0.36
N TYR A 49 -0.46 -9.34 -1.39
CA TYR A 49 -0.80 -8.29 -2.34
C TYR A 49 -0.25 -8.55 -3.74
N HIS A 50 -0.92 -7.94 -4.70
CA HIS A 50 -0.47 -7.79 -6.07
C HIS A 50 -0.49 -6.31 -6.41
N LEU A 51 0.60 -5.78 -6.90
CA LEU A 51 0.76 -4.39 -7.28
C LEU A 51 1.28 -4.29 -8.70
N GLN A 52 0.70 -3.39 -9.48
CA GLN A 52 1.18 -2.99 -10.79
C GLN A 52 1.31 -1.47 -10.85
N GLY A 53 2.40 -0.97 -11.39
CA GLY A 53 2.62 0.46 -11.61
C GLY A 53 4.03 0.76 -12.09
N ASN A 54 4.16 1.78 -12.91
CA ASN A 54 5.44 2.29 -13.43
C ASN A 54 6.36 1.23 -14.06
N GLY A 55 5.78 0.26 -14.77
CA GLY A 55 6.54 -0.82 -15.41
C GLY A 55 6.95 -1.95 -14.48
N LEU A 56 6.65 -1.86 -13.20
CA LEU A 56 6.88 -2.92 -12.24
C LEU A 56 5.59 -3.71 -11.96
N GLU A 57 5.75 -5.01 -11.75
CA GLU A 57 4.73 -5.89 -11.21
C GLU A 57 5.28 -6.57 -9.95
N VAL A 58 4.52 -6.49 -8.85
CA VAL A 58 4.97 -7.01 -7.56
C VAL A 58 3.93 -7.97 -7.00
N PHE A 59 4.36 -9.15 -6.59
CA PHE A 59 3.55 -10.15 -5.92
C PHE A 59 4.10 -10.40 -4.51
N CYS A 60 3.23 -10.53 -3.54
CA CYS A 60 3.55 -11.02 -2.20
C CYS A 60 2.47 -12.02 -1.76
N ASN A 61 2.85 -13.27 -1.54
CA ASN A 61 1.92 -14.32 -1.13
C ASN A 61 1.94 -14.62 0.38
N GLY A 62 2.67 -13.83 1.16
CA GLY A 62 2.87 -14.01 2.59
C GLY A 62 4.16 -14.73 2.97
N ASP A 63 4.79 -15.47 2.03
CA ASP A 63 6.07 -16.17 2.24
C ASP A 63 7.19 -15.56 1.42
N ALA A 64 6.90 -15.18 0.17
CA ALA A 64 7.85 -14.61 -0.75
C ALA A 64 7.29 -13.36 -1.46
N LEU A 65 8.20 -12.47 -1.80
CA LEU A 65 8.01 -11.25 -2.56
C LEU A 65 8.70 -11.38 -3.91
N TRP A 66 8.01 -11.11 -5.00
CA TRP A 66 8.57 -11.03 -6.35
C TRP A 66 8.42 -9.61 -6.86
N THR A 67 9.54 -8.99 -7.23
CA THR A 67 9.55 -7.72 -7.96
C THR A 67 9.99 -7.99 -9.38
N ILE A 68 9.13 -7.71 -10.35
CA ILE A 68 9.30 -8.04 -11.76
C ILE A 68 9.38 -6.75 -12.56
N ASP A 69 10.48 -6.54 -13.28
CA ASP A 69 10.64 -5.47 -14.25
C ASP A 69 10.66 -6.07 -15.66
N GLU A 70 9.57 -5.82 -16.39
CA GLU A 70 9.43 -6.28 -17.78
C GLU A 70 10.41 -5.61 -18.75
N SER A 71 10.80 -4.37 -18.46
CA SER A 71 11.62 -3.57 -19.35
C SER A 71 13.08 -4.03 -19.33
N SER A 72 13.58 -4.38 -18.17
CA SER A 72 14.93 -4.94 -17.98
C SER A 72 14.97 -6.46 -18.05
N LYS A 73 13.80 -7.13 -18.03
CA LYS A 73 13.67 -8.59 -17.87
C LYS A 73 14.37 -9.10 -16.62
N GLU A 74 14.12 -8.43 -15.53
CA GLU A 74 14.65 -8.79 -14.22
C GLU A 74 13.55 -9.21 -13.28
N VAL A 75 13.82 -10.19 -12.43
CA VAL A 75 13.00 -10.55 -11.29
C VAL A 75 13.87 -10.75 -10.07
N VAL A 76 13.48 -10.07 -8.99
CA VAL A 76 14.07 -10.25 -7.66
C VAL A 76 13.05 -10.98 -6.80
N ILE A 77 13.51 -12.03 -6.11
CA ILE A 77 12.69 -12.83 -5.21
C ILE A 77 13.27 -12.71 -3.80
N GLU A 78 12.46 -12.26 -2.86
CA GLU A 78 12.87 -11.99 -1.48
C GLU A 78 11.92 -12.67 -0.49
N PRO A 79 12.33 -12.92 0.76
CA PRO A 79 11.37 -13.28 1.81
C PRO A 79 10.43 -12.11 2.12
N CYS A 80 9.19 -12.40 2.53
CA CYS A 80 8.19 -11.36 2.82
C CYS A 80 8.50 -10.50 4.06
N ASP A 81 9.52 -10.81 4.83
CA ASP A 81 10.03 -9.95 5.92
C ASP A 81 10.82 -8.73 5.40
N ALA A 82 11.20 -8.74 4.12
CA ALA A 82 11.77 -7.58 3.41
C ALA A 82 10.72 -6.50 3.03
N LEU A 83 9.56 -6.46 3.70
CA LEU A 83 8.45 -5.54 3.39
C LEU A 83 8.78 -4.05 3.61
N TYR A 84 9.85 -3.74 4.34
CA TYR A 84 10.30 -2.37 4.56
C TYR A 84 10.43 -1.58 3.24
N ASP A 85 11.18 -2.12 2.30
CA ASP A 85 11.40 -1.45 1.01
C ASP A 85 10.11 -1.36 0.18
N ALA A 86 9.23 -2.36 0.27
CA ALA A 86 7.93 -2.34 -0.38
C ALA A 86 7.02 -1.24 0.20
N TYR A 87 7.02 -1.02 1.52
CA TYR A 87 6.24 0.04 2.15
C TYR A 87 6.77 1.44 1.81
N VAL A 88 8.09 1.60 1.76
CA VAL A 88 8.72 2.86 1.31
C VAL A 88 8.39 3.14 -0.15
N ALA A 89 8.41 2.12 -1.01
CA ALA A 89 8.07 2.24 -2.43
C ALA A 89 6.57 2.53 -2.65
N ASN A 90 5.69 1.92 -1.84
CA ASN A 90 4.25 2.17 -1.90
C ASN A 90 3.60 2.12 -0.51
N PRO A 91 3.51 3.28 0.19
CA PRO A 91 2.95 3.36 1.54
C PRO A 91 1.48 2.92 1.67
N LEU A 92 0.71 2.86 0.56
CA LEU A 92 -0.67 2.37 0.59
C LEU A 92 -0.77 0.88 0.97
N LEU A 93 0.32 0.12 0.84
CA LEU A 93 0.38 -1.27 1.31
C LEU A 93 0.18 -1.38 2.83
N LEU A 94 0.56 -0.34 3.59
CA LEU A 94 0.37 -0.30 5.05
C LEU A 94 -1.09 -0.13 5.50
N LEU A 95 -2.01 0.22 4.61
CA LEU A 95 -3.41 0.42 4.99
C LEU A 95 -4.06 -0.83 5.59
N ALA A 96 -3.63 -2.02 5.16
CA ALA A 96 -4.11 -3.29 5.71
C ALA A 96 -3.60 -3.56 7.13
N GLU A 97 -2.46 -2.99 7.52
CA GLU A 97 -1.78 -3.19 8.81
C GLU A 97 -1.59 -1.89 9.59
N LEU A 98 -2.43 -0.87 9.35
CA LEU A 98 -2.27 0.48 9.87
C LEU A 98 -2.05 0.51 11.40
N ASP A 99 -2.87 -0.21 12.14
CA ASP A 99 -2.81 -0.26 13.60
C ASP A 99 -1.57 -0.99 14.14
N SER A 100 -0.92 -1.80 13.32
CA SER A 100 0.32 -2.51 13.70
C SER A 100 1.53 -1.59 13.68
N TYR A 101 1.49 -0.53 12.87
CA TYR A 101 2.63 0.35 12.61
C TYR A 101 2.42 1.78 13.08
N PHE A 102 1.18 2.22 13.28
CA PHE A 102 0.86 3.61 13.61
C PHE A 102 -0.08 3.77 14.79
N GLN A 103 0.04 4.90 15.46
CA GLN A 103 -0.92 5.40 16.43
C GLN A 103 -1.49 6.74 15.97
N ILE A 104 -2.75 7.00 16.32
CA ILE A 104 -3.38 8.29 16.02
C ILE A 104 -2.79 9.35 16.93
N LYS A 105 -2.15 10.37 16.33
CA LYS A 105 -1.70 11.57 17.03
C LYS A 105 -2.81 12.61 17.14
N SER A 106 -3.53 12.83 16.05
CA SER A 106 -4.66 13.76 16.01
C SER A 106 -5.62 13.42 14.87
N GLN A 107 -6.85 13.93 15.01
CA GLN A 107 -7.85 13.85 13.96
C GLN A 107 -8.57 15.19 13.84
N LYS A 108 -9.00 15.54 12.64
CA LYS A 108 -9.72 16.76 12.33
C LYS A 108 -10.81 16.51 11.31
N GLN A 109 -12.02 17.00 11.59
CA GLN A 109 -13.09 16.98 10.61
C GLN A 109 -12.83 18.04 9.53
N ALA A 110 -12.88 17.64 8.25
CA ALA A 110 -12.72 18.50 7.08
C ALA A 110 -13.94 18.30 6.15
N GLY A 111 -15.01 19.05 6.41
CA GLY A 111 -16.28 18.86 5.72
C GLY A 111 -16.91 17.49 6.04
N SER A 112 -17.17 16.69 5.00
CA SER A 112 -17.66 15.30 5.13
C SER A 112 -16.56 14.28 5.39
N ASN A 113 -15.28 14.69 5.31
CA ASN A 113 -14.12 13.81 5.41
C ASN A 113 -13.43 14.01 6.78
N THR A 114 -12.60 13.07 7.16
CA THR A 114 -11.77 13.16 8.38
C THR A 114 -10.30 13.01 8.01
N GLU A 115 -9.50 13.95 8.45
CA GLU A 115 -8.04 13.91 8.36
C GLU A 115 -7.47 13.29 9.64
N TYR A 116 -6.61 12.31 9.49
CA TYR A 116 -5.87 11.67 10.57
C TYR A 116 -4.38 11.97 10.41
N VAL A 117 -3.74 12.33 11.52
CA VAL A 117 -2.28 12.38 11.62
C VAL A 117 -1.86 11.18 12.46
N LEU A 118 -0.96 10.39 11.91
CA LEU A 118 -0.50 9.13 12.46
C LEU A 118 1.01 9.21 12.67
N ASP A 119 1.49 8.86 13.86
CA ASP A 119 2.91 8.71 14.16
C ASP A 119 3.26 7.21 14.15
N ALA A 120 4.39 6.84 13.57
CA ALA A 120 4.86 5.46 13.57
C ALA A 120 5.19 4.99 15.01
N ILE A 121 4.83 3.74 15.30
CA ILE A 121 5.15 3.05 16.56
C ILE A 121 6.07 1.84 16.34
N LYS A 122 6.32 1.50 15.07
CA LYS A 122 7.28 0.48 14.65
C LYS A 122 8.00 0.98 13.41
N ASP A 123 9.22 0.51 13.25
CA ASP A 123 10.02 0.76 12.05
C ASP A 123 9.35 0.12 10.82
N CYS A 124 9.06 0.96 9.84
CA CYS A 124 8.51 0.59 8.54
C CYS A 124 8.98 1.56 7.43
N GLY A 125 10.06 2.32 7.68
CA GLY A 125 10.59 3.33 6.77
C GLY A 125 9.76 4.62 6.69
N ILE A 126 8.64 4.70 7.43
CA ILE A 126 7.73 5.84 7.44
C ILE A 126 7.62 6.33 8.87
N SER A 127 8.00 7.58 9.12
CA SER A 127 7.96 8.18 10.45
C SER A 127 6.58 8.73 10.81
N LYS A 128 5.84 9.23 9.80
CA LYS A 128 4.56 9.89 9.97
C LYS A 128 3.69 9.72 8.73
N ALA A 129 2.39 9.55 8.94
CA ALA A 129 1.41 9.58 7.87
C ALA A 129 0.30 10.61 8.15
N GLN A 130 -0.22 11.22 7.10
CA GLN A 130 -1.43 12.03 7.11
C GLN A 130 -2.40 11.39 6.11
N VAL A 131 -3.56 10.96 6.58
CA VAL A 131 -4.52 10.22 5.75
C VAL A 131 -5.88 10.88 5.83
N THR A 132 -6.46 11.14 4.67
CA THR A 132 -7.83 11.67 4.57
C THR A 132 -8.78 10.54 4.22
N LEU A 133 -9.77 10.33 5.07
CA LEU A 133 -10.81 9.32 4.89
C LEU A 133 -12.15 9.96 4.59
N ALA A 134 -12.90 9.38 3.66
CA ALA A 134 -14.32 9.62 3.50
C ALA A 134 -15.10 9.01 4.69
N SER A 135 -16.35 9.41 4.85
CA SER A 135 -17.22 8.94 5.96
C SER A 135 -17.44 7.42 5.96
N ASP A 136 -17.32 6.77 4.80
CA ASP A 136 -17.42 5.31 4.63
C ASP A 136 -16.11 4.55 4.85
N GLY A 137 -15.03 5.26 5.22
CA GLY A 137 -13.71 4.69 5.49
C GLY A 137 -12.80 4.56 4.27
N ARG A 138 -13.24 4.93 3.06
CA ARG A 138 -12.35 4.94 1.90
C ARG A 138 -11.26 5.99 2.08
N VAL A 139 -10.04 5.63 1.76
CA VAL A 139 -8.92 6.57 1.69
C VAL A 139 -9.10 7.43 0.45
N LEU A 140 -9.00 8.74 0.61
CA LEU A 140 -9.05 9.72 -0.50
C LEU A 140 -7.65 10.19 -0.86
N SER A 141 -6.81 10.38 0.13
CA SER A 141 -5.41 10.78 -0.06
C SER A 141 -4.56 10.38 1.14
N GLY A 142 -3.28 10.26 0.91
CA GLY A 142 -2.27 10.04 1.94
C GLY A 142 -1.02 10.87 1.67
N LYS A 143 -0.36 11.32 2.74
CA LYS A 143 0.95 11.93 2.70
C LYS A 143 1.83 11.24 3.72
N PHE A 144 2.91 10.64 3.26
CA PHE A 144 3.77 9.77 4.04
C PHE A 144 5.17 10.38 4.11
N HIS A 145 5.66 10.61 5.31
CA HIS A 145 6.99 11.12 5.57
C HIS A 145 7.91 9.94 5.82
N LEU A 146 8.84 9.72 4.91
CA LEU A 146 9.82 8.65 4.99
C LEU A 146 10.93 9.03 6.00
N GLU A 147 11.61 8.04 6.55
CA GLU A 147 12.70 8.25 7.50
C GLU A 147 13.93 8.90 6.86
N ASP A 148 14.14 8.72 5.56
CA ASP A 148 15.18 9.38 4.78
C ASP A 148 14.90 10.87 4.47
N GLY A 149 13.77 11.40 4.95
CA GLY A 149 13.32 12.78 4.75
C GLY A 149 12.50 13.02 3.47
N ASN A 150 12.35 12.02 2.62
CA ASN A 150 11.48 12.11 1.45
C ASN A 150 10.00 12.11 1.87
N VAL A 151 9.15 12.59 0.96
CA VAL A 151 7.69 12.62 1.16
C VAL A 151 7.01 11.99 -0.04
N VAL A 152 6.15 11.02 0.22
CA VAL A 152 5.27 10.42 -0.79
C VAL A 152 3.86 10.95 -0.57
N SER A 153 3.27 11.53 -1.61
CA SER A 153 1.87 11.95 -1.64
C SER A 153 1.10 11.02 -2.56
N ALA A 154 -0.01 10.47 -2.08
CA ALA A 154 -0.88 9.60 -2.86
C ALA A 154 -2.29 10.19 -2.93
N LYS A 155 -2.90 10.13 -4.12
CA LYS A 155 -4.31 10.43 -4.35
C LYS A 155 -4.99 9.13 -4.77
N VAL A 156 -5.94 8.68 -3.99
CA VAL A 156 -6.69 7.45 -4.29
C VAL A 156 -7.81 7.77 -5.27
N ILE A 157 -7.76 7.17 -6.44
CA ILE A 157 -8.75 7.34 -7.52
C ILE A 157 -9.95 6.43 -7.27
N SER A 158 -9.68 5.20 -6.86
CA SER A 158 -10.74 4.26 -6.45
C SER A 158 -10.25 3.35 -5.34
N MET A 159 -11.14 3.00 -4.44
CA MET A 159 -10.91 2.01 -3.39
C MET A 159 -12.20 1.25 -3.16
N LYS A 160 -12.18 -0.05 -3.31
CA LYS A 160 -13.37 -0.89 -3.19
C LYS A 160 -13.04 -2.30 -2.69
N LYS A 161 -13.94 -2.84 -1.90
CA LYS A 161 -13.91 -4.24 -1.50
C LYS A 161 -14.25 -5.14 -2.69
N THR A 162 -13.53 -6.26 -2.83
CA THR A 162 -13.74 -7.27 -3.85
C THR A 162 -13.81 -8.66 -3.22
N GLU A 163 -14.15 -9.65 -4.02
CA GLU A 163 -14.09 -11.04 -3.60
C GLU A 163 -12.66 -11.50 -3.31
N GLU A 164 -12.53 -12.45 -2.41
CA GLU A 164 -11.26 -13.09 -2.12
C GLU A 164 -10.68 -13.78 -3.35
N ARG A 165 -9.37 -13.73 -3.46
CA ARG A 165 -8.60 -14.48 -4.45
C ARG A 165 -7.96 -15.71 -3.80
N SER A 166 -7.72 -16.75 -4.58
CA SER A 166 -6.91 -17.87 -4.11
C SER A 166 -5.49 -17.40 -3.79
N PRO A 167 -4.80 -17.97 -2.80
CA PRO A 167 -3.41 -17.61 -2.48
C PRO A 167 -2.46 -17.68 -3.69
N SER A 168 -2.71 -18.59 -4.63
CA SER A 168 -1.93 -18.72 -5.87
C SER A 168 -2.01 -17.49 -6.79
N PHE A 169 -3.04 -16.65 -6.65
CA PHE A 169 -3.15 -15.38 -7.38
C PHE A 169 -2.02 -14.40 -7.03
N PHE A 170 -1.50 -14.49 -5.80
CA PHE A 170 -0.46 -13.59 -5.29
C PHE A 170 0.96 -14.13 -5.52
N SER A 171 1.12 -14.99 -6.50
CA SER A 171 2.41 -15.49 -6.99
C SER A 171 2.43 -15.42 -8.51
N PRO A 172 3.59 -15.17 -9.14
CA PRO A 172 3.69 -15.19 -10.59
C PRO A 172 3.26 -16.54 -11.16
N SER A 173 2.33 -16.55 -12.10
CA SER A 173 1.86 -17.77 -12.78
C SER A 173 2.78 -18.23 -13.89
N ARG A 174 3.72 -17.38 -14.33
CA ARG A 174 4.66 -17.64 -15.43
C ARG A 174 6.01 -18.16 -14.91
N LYS A 175 6.71 -18.87 -15.80
CA LYS A 175 8.13 -19.19 -15.62
C LYS A 175 8.97 -18.13 -16.32
N PHE A 176 10.07 -17.74 -15.69
CA PHE A 176 11.05 -16.85 -16.29
C PHE A 176 11.99 -17.65 -17.18
N GLY A 177 12.10 -17.26 -18.44
CA GLY A 177 12.96 -17.92 -19.43
C GLY A 177 14.45 -17.58 -19.25
N SER A 178 15.30 -18.14 -20.10
CA SER A 178 16.75 -17.89 -20.07
C SER A 178 17.16 -16.47 -20.46
N ASP A 179 16.23 -15.68 -20.97
CA ASP A 179 16.38 -14.26 -21.29
C ASP A 179 16.04 -13.33 -20.12
N TRP A 180 15.73 -13.91 -18.96
CA TRP A 180 15.46 -13.20 -17.72
C TRP A 180 16.63 -13.32 -16.73
N VAL A 181 16.93 -12.23 -16.05
CA VAL A 181 17.83 -12.24 -14.90
C VAL A 181 16.97 -12.53 -13.66
N VAL A 182 17.22 -13.67 -13.04
CA VAL A 182 16.50 -14.09 -11.83
C VAL A 182 17.45 -14.02 -10.65
N THR A 183 17.15 -13.15 -9.68
CA THR A 183 17.89 -13.02 -8.42
C THR A 183 17.02 -13.55 -7.30
N ASP A 184 17.38 -14.68 -6.72
CA ASP A 184 16.68 -15.30 -5.58
C ASP A 184 17.50 -15.08 -4.30
N LEU A 185 16.96 -14.30 -3.36
CA LEU A 185 17.59 -13.90 -2.10
C LEU A 185 16.98 -14.63 -0.88
N ARG A 186 16.13 -15.63 -1.10
CA ARG A 186 15.49 -16.38 -0.01
C ARG A 186 16.42 -17.38 0.64
#